data_3afa8a6dc635b568c2841d8c688620cf
#
_entry.id   3afa8a6dc635b568c2841d8c688620cf
#
_cell.length_a   1.000
_cell.length_b   1.000
_cell.length_c   1.000
_cell.angle_alpha   90.00
_cell.angle_beta   90.00
_cell.angle_gamma   90.00
#
_symmetry.space_group_name_H-M   'P 1'
#
loop_
_entity.id
_entity.type
_entity.pdbx_description
1 polymer ?
#
loop_
_entity_poly.entity_id
_entity_poly.type
_entity_poly.pdbx_seq_one_letter_code
_entity_poly.pdbx_strand_id
1 'polypeptide(L)'
;MMAKLFATLIAILLLLSGCLDTEPESPFFGKSIEGDVGFNEFILIDENGSAFNSSSVKSNVLVIGFIFIKCPDKCITISQNMKYLHDGLNQSNAENVSFISITVDPWRDSSSLLSNYSQTNNYNWSHLTITSLALDQLALLEAVWADFNIGVVLTEEGQENTSARDHSVNYQVEHSPGIVMVDKLGIQKVRWSEEDWVSQQVEKDLLYLLQ
;
A
#
# COMPACT_ATOMS: atom_id res chain seq x y z
N MET A 1 -1.19 -5.89 -65.70
CA MET A 1 -1.91 -5.04 -64.71
C MET A 1 -2.23 -5.77 -63.43
N MET A 2 -2.70 -7.02 -63.45
CA MET A 2 -3.05 -7.82 -62.29
C MET A 2 -1.87 -8.13 -61.32
N ALA A 3 -0.66 -8.42 -61.84
CA ALA A 3 0.52 -8.73 -61.01
C ALA A 3 0.96 -7.54 -60.12
N LYS A 4 0.80 -6.30 -60.59
CA LYS A 4 1.14 -5.10 -59.79
C LYS A 4 0.12 -4.85 -58.70
N LEU A 5 -1.18 -5.19 -58.91
CA LEU A 5 -2.21 -5.12 -57.89
C LEU A 5 -2.01 -6.15 -56.75
N PHE A 6 -1.57 -7.37 -57.12
CA PHE A 6 -1.29 -8.42 -56.17
C PHE A 6 -0.07 -8.10 -55.27
N ALA A 7 0.98 -7.51 -55.86
CA ALA A 7 2.14 -7.10 -55.10
C ALA A 7 1.87 -5.96 -54.11
N THR A 8 1.01 -4.99 -54.48
CA THR A 8 0.58 -3.91 -53.58
C THR A 8 -0.33 -4.42 -52.47
N LEU A 9 -1.20 -5.40 -52.74
CA LEU A 9 -2.07 -5.97 -51.72
C LEU A 9 -1.28 -6.77 -50.66
N ILE A 10 -0.24 -7.53 -51.07
CA ILE A 10 0.66 -8.25 -50.16
C ILE A 10 1.50 -7.29 -49.30
N ALA A 11 1.97 -6.17 -49.90
CA ALA A 11 2.72 -5.16 -49.16
C ALA A 11 1.87 -4.45 -48.11
N ILE A 12 0.58 -4.21 -48.36
CA ILE A 12 -0.36 -3.62 -47.40
C ILE A 12 -0.67 -4.62 -46.29
N LEU A 13 -0.81 -5.92 -46.58
CA LEU A 13 -1.04 -6.97 -45.56
C LEU A 13 0.13 -7.14 -44.61
N LEU A 14 1.38 -6.97 -45.09
CA LEU A 14 2.58 -7.04 -44.27
C LEU A 14 2.78 -5.81 -43.37
N LEU A 15 2.19 -4.66 -43.73
CA LEU A 15 2.23 -3.45 -42.91
C LEU A 15 1.17 -3.49 -41.76
N LEU A 16 0.20 -4.39 -41.83
CA LEU A 16 -0.82 -4.59 -40.79
C LEU A 16 -0.44 -5.68 -39.76
N SER A 17 0.69 -6.36 -39.94
CA SER A 17 1.28 -7.19 -38.89
C SER A 17 2.02 -6.28 -37.88
N GLY A 18 1.31 -5.30 -37.32
CA GLY A 18 1.72 -4.65 -36.07
C GLY A 18 1.85 -5.75 -35.02
N CYS A 19 3.00 -5.81 -34.37
CA CYS A 19 3.17 -6.61 -33.17
C CYS A 19 2.02 -6.26 -32.22
N LEU A 20 1.11 -7.18 -32.03
CA LEU A 20 0.32 -7.22 -30.79
C LEU A 20 1.34 -7.57 -29.71
N ASP A 21 2.02 -6.56 -29.17
CA ASP A 21 2.64 -6.68 -27.87
C ASP A 21 1.47 -6.93 -26.89
N THR A 22 1.11 -8.20 -26.72
CA THR A 22 0.37 -8.62 -25.54
C THR A 22 1.35 -8.46 -24.40
N GLU A 23 1.26 -7.35 -23.65
CA GLU A 23 1.88 -7.29 -22.33
C GLU A 23 1.52 -8.58 -21.59
N PRO A 24 2.48 -9.24 -20.94
CA PRO A 24 2.18 -10.44 -20.18
C PRO A 24 1.08 -10.10 -19.17
N GLU A 25 0.00 -10.86 -19.21
CA GLU A 25 -1.12 -10.66 -18.30
C GLU A 25 -0.59 -10.77 -16.87
N SER A 26 -0.79 -9.74 -16.06
CA SER A 26 -0.34 -9.72 -14.66
C SER A 26 -0.85 -10.97 -13.93
N PRO A 27 -0.03 -11.63 -13.10
CA PRO A 27 -0.49 -12.73 -12.28
C PRO A 27 -1.42 -12.28 -11.15
N PHE A 28 -1.53 -10.96 -10.91
CA PHE A 28 -2.31 -10.38 -9.83
C PHE A 28 -3.66 -9.87 -10.31
N PHE A 29 -4.67 -9.99 -9.46
CA PHE A 29 -6.00 -9.41 -9.66
C PHE A 29 -6.01 -7.92 -9.33
N GLY A 30 -5.23 -7.50 -8.33
CA GLY A 30 -5.05 -6.10 -8.00
C GLY A 30 -4.17 -5.36 -9.00
N LYS A 31 -3.99 -4.07 -8.76
CA LYS A 31 -3.13 -3.24 -9.60
C LYS A 31 -1.67 -3.61 -9.41
N SER A 32 -1.07 -4.24 -10.42
CA SER A 32 0.35 -4.58 -10.43
C SER A 32 1.22 -3.34 -10.31
N ILE A 33 2.32 -3.48 -9.57
CA ILE A 33 3.38 -2.47 -9.49
C ILE A 33 4.50 -2.94 -10.41
N GLU A 34 4.72 -2.18 -11.48
CA GLU A 34 5.69 -2.52 -12.51
C GLU A 34 7.13 -2.29 -12.03
N GLY A 35 8.02 -3.18 -12.43
CA GLY A 35 9.43 -3.13 -12.10
C GLY A 35 9.77 -3.66 -10.71
N ASP A 36 11.06 -3.60 -10.36
CA ASP A 36 11.57 -4.04 -9.05
C ASP A 36 11.59 -2.87 -8.06
N VAL A 37 10.41 -2.36 -7.73
CA VAL A 37 10.25 -1.24 -6.78
C VAL A 37 10.36 -1.77 -5.35
N GLY A 38 11.49 -1.55 -4.71
CA GLY A 38 11.70 -1.83 -3.30
C GLY A 38 11.22 -0.68 -2.40
N PHE A 39 11.63 -0.72 -1.13
CA PHE A 39 11.51 0.37 -0.17
C PHE A 39 12.78 0.45 0.70
N ASN A 40 13.09 1.64 1.21
CA ASN A 40 14.19 1.83 2.13
C ASN A 40 13.84 1.26 3.51
N GLU A 41 14.83 0.68 4.20
CA GLU A 41 14.63 0.25 5.58
C GLU A 41 14.34 1.45 6.48
N PHE A 42 13.36 1.30 7.37
CA PHE A 42 12.95 2.35 8.29
C PHE A 42 12.79 1.83 9.72
N ILE A 43 12.90 2.73 10.67
CA ILE A 43 12.60 2.48 12.08
C ILE A 43 11.53 3.49 12.50
N LEU A 44 10.33 2.99 12.80
CA LEU A 44 9.22 3.74 13.38
C LEU A 44 8.94 3.21 14.80
N ILE A 45 7.96 3.75 15.50
CA ILE A 45 7.47 3.15 16.75
C ILE A 45 6.13 2.47 16.52
N ASP A 46 5.93 1.36 17.21
CA ASP A 46 4.67 0.65 17.23
C ASP A 46 3.65 1.27 18.22
N GLU A 47 2.49 0.71 18.29
CA GLU A 47 1.40 1.11 19.21
C GLU A 47 1.76 0.92 20.69
N ASN A 48 2.81 0.17 21.01
CA ASN A 48 3.31 -0.02 22.38
C ASN A 48 4.46 0.95 22.72
N GLY A 49 4.84 1.82 21.77
CA GLY A 49 5.96 2.74 21.91
C GLY A 49 7.33 2.07 21.72
N SER A 50 7.39 0.84 21.24
CA SER A 50 8.61 0.11 20.95
C SER A 50 9.12 0.40 19.55
N ALA A 51 10.44 0.35 19.35
CA ALA A 51 11.02 0.52 18.03
C ALA A 51 10.67 -0.67 17.12
N PHE A 52 10.04 -0.38 16.00
CA PHE A 52 9.78 -1.33 14.92
C PHE A 52 10.80 -1.11 13.80
N ASN A 53 11.62 -2.11 13.54
CA ASN A 53 12.57 -2.09 12.44
C ASN A 53 12.01 -2.92 11.27
N SER A 54 11.80 -2.31 10.11
CA SER A 54 11.26 -2.98 8.92
C SER A 54 12.13 -4.14 8.43
N SER A 55 13.43 -4.14 8.74
CA SER A 55 14.33 -5.25 8.40
C SER A 55 13.98 -6.56 9.12
N SER A 56 13.30 -6.49 10.28
CA SER A 56 12.91 -7.68 11.05
C SER A 56 11.84 -8.53 10.36
N VAL A 57 11.12 -7.96 9.41
CA VAL A 57 10.04 -8.62 8.67
C VAL A 57 10.35 -8.79 7.17
N LYS A 58 11.55 -8.47 6.74
CA LYS A 58 11.96 -8.42 5.34
C LYS A 58 11.88 -9.78 4.61
N SER A 59 11.94 -10.88 5.34
CA SER A 59 11.83 -12.24 4.75
C SER A 59 10.38 -12.73 4.61
N ASN A 60 9.41 -11.94 5.07
CA ASN A 60 8.00 -12.25 4.97
C ASN A 60 7.37 -11.53 3.79
N VAL A 61 6.25 -12.04 3.31
CA VAL A 61 5.32 -11.24 2.51
C VAL A 61 4.74 -10.16 3.41
N LEU A 62 4.79 -8.89 2.99
CA LEU A 62 4.25 -7.79 3.80
C LEU A 62 2.90 -7.35 3.22
N VAL A 63 1.93 -7.15 4.09
CA VAL A 63 0.66 -6.49 3.78
C VAL A 63 0.63 -5.18 4.56
N ILE A 64 0.83 -4.07 3.86
CA ILE A 64 0.98 -2.76 4.46
C ILE A 64 -0.24 -1.91 4.16
N GLY A 65 -0.97 -1.49 5.20
CA GLY A 65 -2.08 -0.55 5.11
C GLY A 65 -1.68 0.84 5.57
N PHE A 66 -2.10 1.87 4.83
CA PHE A 66 -1.89 3.27 5.21
C PHE A 66 -3.20 3.83 5.73
N ILE A 67 -3.23 4.19 7.01
CA ILE A 67 -4.46 4.51 7.75
C ILE A 67 -4.30 5.76 8.61
N PHE A 68 -5.42 6.29 9.12
CA PHE A 68 -5.46 7.19 10.28
C PHE A 68 -6.76 6.96 11.09
N ILE A 69 -6.69 7.14 12.42
CA ILE A 69 -7.77 6.76 13.33
C ILE A 69 -9.04 7.59 13.10
N LYS A 70 -8.91 8.88 12.83
CA LYS A 70 -10.04 9.80 12.61
C LYS A 70 -10.61 9.76 11.19
N CYS A 71 -10.28 8.75 10.40
CA CYS A 71 -10.86 8.56 9.08
C CYS A 71 -12.36 8.24 9.21
N PRO A 72 -13.25 9.00 8.58
CA PRO A 72 -14.69 8.81 8.76
C PRO A 72 -15.21 7.50 8.15
N ASP A 73 -14.60 7.00 7.09
CA ASP A 73 -15.12 5.87 6.31
C ASP A 73 -14.05 4.85 5.86
N LYS A 74 -13.11 5.26 5.01
CA LYS A 74 -12.26 4.35 4.22
C LYS A 74 -11.25 3.54 5.03
N CYS A 75 -10.61 4.13 6.05
CA CYS A 75 -9.59 3.42 6.82
C CYS A 75 -10.15 2.31 7.71
N ILE A 76 -11.40 2.46 8.16
CA ILE A 76 -12.10 1.41 8.93
C ILE A 76 -12.26 0.19 8.03
N THR A 77 -12.72 0.38 6.79
CA THR A 77 -12.90 -0.69 5.79
C THR A 77 -11.56 -1.37 5.48
N ILE A 78 -10.48 -0.61 5.25
CA ILE A 78 -9.14 -1.17 4.99
C ILE A 78 -8.67 -2.04 6.15
N SER A 79 -8.77 -1.56 7.39
CA SER A 79 -8.34 -2.31 8.58
C SER A 79 -9.19 -3.57 8.81
N GLN A 80 -10.50 -3.50 8.56
CA GLN A 80 -11.39 -4.67 8.63
C GLN A 80 -11.08 -5.70 7.54
N ASN A 81 -10.76 -5.24 6.35
CA ASN A 81 -10.36 -6.07 5.23
C ASN A 81 -9.00 -6.75 5.49
N MET A 82 -8.04 -6.03 6.05
CA MET A 82 -6.77 -6.61 6.51
C MET A 82 -7.01 -7.66 7.60
N LYS A 83 -7.94 -7.40 8.54
CA LYS A 83 -8.31 -8.37 9.56
C LYS A 83 -8.90 -9.64 8.96
N TYR A 84 -9.79 -9.51 7.98
CA TYR A 84 -10.34 -10.67 7.28
C TYR A 84 -9.25 -11.53 6.64
N LEU A 85 -8.27 -10.92 5.98
CA LEU A 85 -7.12 -11.64 5.41
C LEU A 85 -6.27 -12.30 6.50
N HIS A 86 -5.93 -11.54 7.54
CA HIS A 86 -5.11 -12.01 8.66
C HIS A 86 -5.74 -13.23 9.35
N ASP A 87 -7.01 -13.13 9.69
CA ASP A 87 -7.74 -14.19 10.41
C ASP A 87 -8.04 -15.41 9.53
N GLY A 88 -8.07 -15.23 8.19
CA GLY A 88 -8.26 -16.31 7.21
C GLY A 88 -6.99 -17.14 6.93
N LEU A 89 -5.81 -16.66 7.32
CA LEU A 89 -4.57 -17.41 7.10
C LEU A 89 -4.49 -18.66 7.99
N ASN A 90 -4.10 -19.79 7.38
CA ASN A 90 -3.70 -20.94 8.16
C ASN A 90 -2.35 -20.69 8.86
N GLN A 91 -2.01 -21.49 9.87
CA GLN A 91 -0.82 -21.29 10.70
C GLN A 91 0.48 -21.21 9.85
N SER A 92 0.65 -22.09 8.87
CA SER A 92 1.85 -22.11 8.03
C SER A 92 2.02 -20.85 7.19
N ASN A 93 0.92 -20.29 6.67
CA ASN A 93 0.95 -19.05 5.93
C ASN A 93 1.14 -17.83 6.85
N ALA A 94 0.51 -17.84 8.02
CA ALA A 94 0.62 -16.75 8.98
C ALA A 94 2.06 -16.51 9.46
N GLU A 95 2.88 -17.56 9.56
CA GLU A 95 4.30 -17.44 9.93
C GLU A 95 5.16 -16.75 8.86
N ASN A 96 4.67 -16.67 7.62
CA ASN A 96 5.37 -16.12 6.46
C ASN A 96 4.77 -14.78 5.96
N VAL A 97 3.77 -14.24 6.66
CA VAL A 97 3.15 -12.96 6.34
C VAL A 97 3.27 -12.01 7.53
N SER A 98 3.61 -10.76 7.26
CA SER A 98 3.55 -9.69 8.26
C SER A 98 2.57 -8.63 7.82
N PHE A 99 1.61 -8.33 8.70
CA PHE A 99 0.70 -7.22 8.53
C PHE A 99 1.23 -6.00 9.26
N ILE A 100 1.11 -4.83 8.66
CA ILE A 100 1.58 -3.56 9.22
C ILE A 100 0.59 -2.46 8.84
N SER A 101 0.22 -1.62 9.79
CA SER A 101 -0.48 -0.37 9.51
C SER A 101 0.44 0.81 9.78
N ILE A 102 0.54 1.76 8.85
CA ILE A 102 1.36 2.96 9.00
C ILE A 102 0.44 4.17 8.97
N THR A 103 0.54 5.04 9.98
CA THR A 103 -0.28 6.25 10.01
C THR A 103 0.05 7.23 8.90
N VAL A 104 -0.98 7.91 8.39
CA VAL A 104 -0.85 9.08 7.52
C VAL A 104 -1.23 10.39 8.25
N ASP A 105 -1.47 10.31 9.56
CA ASP A 105 -1.82 11.43 10.41
C ASP A 105 -1.07 11.40 11.75
N PRO A 106 0.25 11.53 11.73
CA PRO A 106 1.06 11.43 12.95
C PRO A 106 0.75 12.53 13.97
N TRP A 107 0.11 13.61 13.54
CA TRP A 107 -0.26 14.73 14.42
C TRP A 107 -1.37 14.36 15.41
N ARG A 108 -2.27 13.42 15.03
CA ARG A 108 -3.36 12.94 15.86
C ARG A 108 -3.17 11.48 16.31
N ASP A 109 -2.42 10.68 15.57
CA ASP A 109 -2.25 9.25 15.81
C ASP A 109 -1.00 8.97 16.66
N SER A 110 -1.09 9.25 17.96
CA SER A 110 -0.05 8.82 18.91
C SER A 110 -0.04 7.30 19.09
N SER A 111 1.08 6.73 19.55
CA SER A 111 1.20 5.30 19.85
C SER A 111 0.09 4.83 20.82
N SER A 112 -0.26 5.62 21.83
CA SER A 112 -1.33 5.27 22.77
C SER A 112 -2.72 5.24 22.14
N LEU A 113 -3.01 6.10 21.17
CA LEU A 113 -4.27 6.07 20.43
C LEU A 113 -4.31 4.88 19.45
N LEU A 114 -3.20 4.57 18.79
CA LEU A 114 -3.05 3.39 17.94
C LEU A 114 -3.21 2.11 18.76
N SER A 115 -2.68 2.06 20.00
CA SER A 115 -2.86 0.94 20.91
C SER A 115 -4.34 0.71 21.26
N ASN A 116 -5.04 1.77 21.62
CA ASN A 116 -6.47 1.68 21.90
C ASN A 116 -7.27 1.25 20.66
N TYR A 117 -6.94 1.77 19.49
CA TYR A 117 -7.55 1.39 18.22
C TYR A 117 -7.34 -0.09 17.91
N SER A 118 -6.10 -0.57 18.01
CA SER A 118 -5.74 -1.98 17.80
C SER A 118 -6.50 -2.91 18.76
N GLN A 119 -6.46 -2.61 20.06
CA GLN A 119 -7.11 -3.42 21.09
C GLN A 119 -8.64 -3.45 20.94
N THR A 120 -9.26 -2.29 20.69
CA THR A 120 -10.72 -2.20 20.55
C THR A 120 -11.24 -3.01 19.37
N ASN A 121 -10.47 -3.11 18.31
CA ASN A 121 -10.86 -3.79 17.07
C ASN A 121 -10.26 -5.21 16.95
N ASN A 122 -9.44 -5.65 17.91
CA ASN A 122 -8.70 -6.91 17.86
C ASN A 122 -7.82 -7.03 16.59
N TYR A 123 -7.06 -6.00 16.29
CA TYR A 123 -6.06 -6.01 15.22
C TYR A 123 -4.73 -6.51 15.79
N ASN A 124 -4.32 -7.72 15.42
CA ASN A 124 -3.15 -8.39 15.98
C ASN A 124 -1.89 -8.18 15.11
N TRP A 125 -1.61 -6.95 14.73
CA TRP A 125 -0.42 -6.56 13.99
C TRP A 125 0.05 -5.15 14.39
N SER A 126 1.28 -4.79 14.02
CA SER A 126 1.87 -3.51 14.40
C SER A 126 1.21 -2.32 13.71
N HIS A 127 0.90 -1.29 14.50
CA HIS A 127 0.40 0.00 14.04
C HIS A 127 1.49 1.05 14.29
N LEU A 128 2.05 1.61 13.22
CA LEU A 128 3.28 2.38 13.27
C LEU A 128 3.02 3.88 13.17
N THR A 129 3.77 4.64 13.98
CA THR A 129 3.82 6.10 13.97
C THR A 129 5.25 6.56 14.29
N ILE A 130 5.43 7.85 14.51
CA ILE A 130 6.73 8.47 14.88
C ILE A 130 6.80 8.78 16.36
N THR A 131 8.02 8.93 16.88
CA THR A 131 8.27 9.22 18.31
C THR A 131 7.83 10.61 18.72
N SER A 132 7.89 11.57 17.81
CA SER A 132 7.53 12.97 18.05
C SER A 132 7.26 13.70 16.73
N LEU A 133 6.69 14.88 16.79
CA LEU A 133 6.47 15.76 15.63
C LEU A 133 7.71 16.62 15.28
N ALA A 134 8.91 16.21 15.72
CA ALA A 134 10.14 16.85 15.30
C ALA A 134 10.39 16.66 13.80
N LEU A 135 11.06 17.64 13.18
CA LEU A 135 11.22 17.71 11.72
C LEU A 135 11.88 16.48 11.11
N ASP A 136 12.84 15.90 11.82
CA ASP A 136 13.55 14.67 11.40
C ASP A 136 12.62 13.45 11.42
N GLN A 137 11.72 13.36 12.40
CA GLN A 137 10.75 12.27 12.51
C GLN A 137 9.64 12.39 11.48
N LEU A 138 9.14 13.60 11.23
CA LEU A 138 8.20 13.86 10.14
C LEU A 138 8.81 13.54 8.78
N ALA A 139 10.05 13.98 8.53
CA ALA A 139 10.74 13.70 7.28
C ALA A 139 11.00 12.19 7.08
N LEU A 140 11.25 11.43 8.16
CA LEU A 140 11.37 9.98 8.11
C LEU A 140 10.05 9.34 7.66
N LEU A 141 8.92 9.74 8.24
CA LEU A 141 7.62 9.17 7.88
C LEU A 141 7.20 9.58 6.46
N GLU A 142 7.44 10.83 6.06
CA GLU A 142 7.23 11.31 4.70
C GLU A 142 8.05 10.51 3.67
N ALA A 143 9.29 10.14 4.00
CA ALA A 143 10.11 9.29 3.15
C ALA A 143 9.51 7.87 3.02
N VAL A 144 8.97 7.30 4.11
CA VAL A 144 8.26 6.02 4.06
C VAL A 144 7.03 6.12 3.17
N TRP A 145 6.21 7.17 3.29
CA TRP A 145 5.07 7.38 2.39
C TRP A 145 5.50 7.48 0.93
N ALA A 146 6.59 8.21 0.65
CA ALA A 146 7.11 8.36 -0.70
C ALA A 146 7.59 7.03 -1.29
N ASP A 147 8.27 6.18 -0.52
CA ASP A 147 8.72 4.85 -0.95
C ASP A 147 7.56 3.96 -1.40
N PHE A 148 6.40 4.10 -0.76
CA PHE A 148 5.18 3.37 -1.12
C PHE A 148 4.25 4.17 -2.04
N ASN A 149 4.70 5.30 -2.58
CA ASN A 149 3.90 6.19 -3.44
C ASN A 149 2.55 6.55 -2.80
N ILE A 150 2.56 6.91 -1.52
CA ILE A 150 1.40 7.38 -0.77
C ILE A 150 1.42 8.89 -0.76
N GLY A 151 0.48 9.49 -1.47
CA GLY A 151 0.21 10.92 -1.37
C GLY A 151 -0.59 11.23 -0.11
N VAL A 152 -0.16 12.22 0.66
CA VAL A 152 -0.89 12.72 1.84
C VAL A 152 -1.08 14.21 1.67
N VAL A 153 -2.32 14.67 1.73
CA VAL A 153 -2.69 16.09 1.62
C VAL A 153 -3.54 16.47 2.82
N LEU A 154 -3.17 17.55 3.47
CA LEU A 154 -3.97 18.16 4.54
C LEU A 154 -4.81 19.29 3.97
N THR A 155 -6.10 19.30 4.26
CA THR A 155 -7.01 20.37 3.84
C THR A 155 -7.63 21.05 5.06
N GLU A 156 -7.63 22.38 5.06
CA GLU A 156 -8.29 23.22 6.06
C GLU A 156 -9.30 24.10 5.36
N GLU A 157 -10.55 24.11 5.83
CA GLU A 157 -11.64 24.90 5.24
C GLU A 157 -11.77 24.72 3.72
N GLY A 158 -11.44 23.52 3.20
CA GLY A 158 -11.50 23.18 1.77
C GLY A 158 -10.31 23.71 0.95
N GLN A 159 -9.26 24.23 1.59
CA GLN A 159 -8.01 24.63 0.94
C GLN A 159 -6.88 23.68 1.32
N GLU A 160 -6.07 23.32 0.34
CA GLU A 160 -4.88 22.50 0.59
C GLU A 160 -3.87 23.26 1.45
N ASN A 161 -3.47 22.66 2.58
CA ASN A 161 -2.40 23.17 3.41
C ASN A 161 -1.07 22.55 2.94
N THR A 162 -0.31 23.33 2.20
CA THR A 162 1.02 22.93 1.68
C THR A 162 2.10 22.94 2.75
N SER A 163 1.81 23.49 3.94
CA SER A 163 2.70 23.47 5.10
C SER A 163 2.25 22.41 6.08
N ALA A 164 2.48 21.14 5.75
CA ALA A 164 2.11 19.97 6.57
C ALA A 164 2.60 20.00 8.03
N ARG A 165 3.27 21.07 8.46
CA ARG A 165 3.90 21.22 9.77
C ARG A 165 3.34 22.36 10.59
N ASP A 166 2.53 23.25 9.98
CA ASP A 166 1.91 24.41 10.63
C ASP A 166 0.43 24.46 10.21
N HIS A 167 -0.37 23.61 10.85
CA HIS A 167 -1.80 23.50 10.60
C HIS A 167 -2.60 23.61 11.91
N SER A 168 -3.87 24.02 11.80
CA SER A 168 -4.80 24.06 12.93
C SER A 168 -5.14 22.63 13.39
N VAL A 169 -5.88 22.49 14.47
CA VAL A 169 -6.39 21.19 14.95
C VAL A 169 -7.57 20.67 14.12
N ASN A 170 -8.14 21.53 13.25
CA ASN A 170 -9.32 21.23 12.43
C ASN A 170 -8.93 21.08 10.96
N TYR A 171 -8.34 19.97 10.61
CA TYR A 171 -7.99 19.64 9.24
C TYR A 171 -8.56 18.28 8.83
N GLN A 172 -8.66 18.07 7.53
CA GLN A 172 -8.95 16.77 6.92
C GLN A 172 -7.68 16.21 6.30
N VAL A 173 -7.58 14.88 6.32
CA VAL A 173 -6.49 14.14 5.67
C VAL A 173 -7.06 13.44 4.46
N GLU A 174 -6.49 13.74 3.31
CA GLU A 174 -6.71 13.00 2.07
C GLU A 174 -5.44 12.22 1.75
N HIS A 175 -5.57 10.95 1.46
CA HIS A 175 -4.43 10.10 1.11
C HIS A 175 -4.82 9.03 0.10
N SER A 176 -3.83 8.41 -0.53
CA SER A 176 -4.04 7.24 -1.39
C SER A 176 -4.49 6.05 -0.54
N PRO A 177 -5.78 5.65 -0.61
CA PRO A 177 -6.30 4.58 0.24
C PRO A 177 -5.86 3.20 -0.25
N GLY A 178 -5.82 2.21 0.66
CA GLY A 178 -5.62 0.81 0.30
C GLY A 178 -4.41 0.17 0.99
N ILE A 179 -4.03 -0.97 0.43
CA ILE A 179 -2.87 -1.73 0.87
C ILE A 179 -1.84 -1.88 -0.25
N VAL A 180 -0.59 -2.10 0.15
CA VAL A 180 0.49 -2.55 -0.72
C VAL A 180 0.98 -3.90 -0.22
N MET A 181 1.09 -4.87 -1.12
CA MET A 181 1.72 -6.15 -0.83
C MET A 181 3.14 -6.18 -1.39
N VAL A 182 4.06 -6.64 -0.55
CA VAL A 182 5.49 -6.74 -0.84
C VAL A 182 5.90 -8.21 -0.75
N ASP A 183 6.70 -8.68 -1.68
CA ASP A 183 7.18 -10.06 -1.67
C ASP A 183 8.33 -10.27 -0.65
N LYS A 184 8.77 -11.52 -0.50
CA LYS A 184 9.86 -11.94 0.39
C LYS A 184 11.24 -11.36 0.03
N LEU A 185 11.36 -10.74 -1.14
CA LEU A 185 12.57 -10.02 -1.58
C LEU A 185 12.51 -8.53 -1.25
N GLY A 186 11.40 -8.06 -0.69
CA GLY A 186 11.17 -6.64 -0.39
C GLY A 186 10.72 -5.82 -1.60
N ILE A 187 10.19 -6.48 -2.63
CA ILE A 187 9.71 -5.82 -3.85
C ILE A 187 8.19 -5.65 -3.77
N GLN A 188 7.71 -4.44 -3.98
CA GLN A 188 6.29 -4.12 -4.05
C GLN A 188 5.68 -4.76 -5.31
N LYS A 189 4.62 -5.53 -5.18
CA LYS A 189 4.06 -6.32 -6.28
C LYS A 189 2.66 -5.90 -6.68
N VAL A 190 1.80 -5.64 -5.72
CA VAL A 190 0.40 -5.36 -6.01
C VAL A 190 -0.18 -4.37 -5.02
N ARG A 191 -1.02 -3.50 -5.53
CA ARG A 191 -1.79 -2.51 -4.75
C ARG A 191 -3.27 -2.81 -4.89
N TRP A 192 -3.97 -2.71 -3.78
CA TRP A 192 -5.42 -2.78 -3.70
C TRP A 192 -5.97 -1.51 -3.09
N SER A 193 -6.89 -0.85 -3.77
CA SER A 193 -7.68 0.24 -3.20
C SER A 193 -8.93 -0.31 -2.52
N GLU A 194 -9.60 0.51 -1.72
CA GLU A 194 -10.89 0.16 -1.14
C GLU A 194 -11.96 -0.06 -2.23
N GLU A 195 -11.93 0.75 -3.28
CA GLU A 195 -12.91 0.73 -4.37
C GLU A 195 -12.84 -0.56 -5.21
N ASP A 196 -11.64 -1.12 -5.33
CA ASP A 196 -11.38 -2.34 -6.12
C ASP A 196 -11.39 -3.62 -5.28
N TRP A 197 -11.66 -3.52 -3.97
CA TRP A 197 -11.49 -4.62 -3.03
C TRP A 197 -12.46 -5.77 -3.28
N VAL A 198 -11.93 -6.93 -3.65
CA VAL A 198 -12.64 -8.21 -3.73
C VAL A 198 -11.89 -9.24 -2.91
N SER A 199 -12.40 -9.55 -1.71
CA SER A 199 -11.67 -10.33 -0.70
C SER A 199 -11.05 -11.62 -1.21
N GLN A 200 -11.76 -12.41 -2.03
CA GLN A 200 -11.25 -13.65 -2.60
C GLN A 200 -10.11 -13.43 -3.60
N GLN A 201 -10.08 -12.29 -4.29
CA GLN A 201 -9.01 -11.95 -5.23
C GLN A 201 -7.78 -11.44 -4.48
N VAL A 202 -7.98 -10.59 -3.47
CA VAL A 202 -6.92 -10.11 -2.58
C VAL A 202 -6.23 -11.30 -1.87
N GLU A 203 -7.01 -12.26 -1.38
CA GLU A 203 -6.48 -13.50 -0.79
C GLU A 203 -5.66 -14.31 -1.79
N LYS A 204 -6.11 -14.45 -3.04
CA LYS A 204 -5.36 -15.15 -4.08
C LYS A 204 -4.03 -14.48 -4.40
N ASP A 205 -4.00 -13.14 -4.46
CA ASP A 205 -2.77 -12.38 -4.68
C ASP A 205 -1.80 -12.60 -3.51
N LEU A 206 -2.29 -12.56 -2.27
CA LEU A 206 -1.48 -12.86 -1.10
C LEU A 206 -0.91 -14.30 -1.12
N LEU A 207 -1.75 -15.28 -1.44
CA LEU A 207 -1.33 -16.68 -1.54
C LEU A 207 -0.34 -16.91 -2.71
N TYR A 208 -0.46 -16.17 -3.79
CA TYR A 208 0.50 -16.20 -4.89
C TYR A 208 1.89 -15.72 -4.45
N LEU A 209 1.97 -14.67 -3.65
CA LEU A 209 3.24 -14.15 -3.12
C LEU A 209 3.92 -15.09 -2.11
N LEU A 210 3.19 -16.05 -1.56
CA LEU A 210 3.72 -17.03 -0.60
C LEU A 210 4.39 -18.24 -1.25
N GLN A 211 4.15 -18.45 -2.55
CA GLN A 211 4.74 -19.58 -3.30
C GLN A 211 6.24 -19.38 -3.53
#